data_c11afd2b76babca07e5636c3637b6d1c
#
_entry.id   c11afd2b76babca07e5636c3637b6d1c
#
_cell.length_a   1.000
_cell.length_b   1.000
_cell.length_c   1.000
_cell.angle_alpha   90.00
_cell.angle_beta   90.00
_cell.angle_gamma   90.00
#
_symmetry.space_group_name_H-M   'P 1'
#
loop_
_entity.id
_entity.type
_entity.pdbx_description
1 polymer ?
#
loop_
_entity_poly.entity_id
_entity_poly.type
_entity_poly.pdbx_seq_one_letter_code
_entity_poly.pdbx_strand_id
1 'polypeptide(L)'
;MKFVLDYKITTILLIGLILRIISIYFYRDIEIVNEWGIIVKNLEENNILSVHSVQGVPVPNIFMPPLYPLFLYSIKIFFSNTDIFLWIIYFTQLLFALISIYLAYKIFLEFFSENISFIGSLFFATFPLNVYAVSQISSIVLQMFLFNLFILSFLKLFRNMDHKFLFLFSISSGLLMLIRGEYFIFVLFSLIYLYFKNKQITKVLTISVLVLLIISPYLIRNFNIFNVITITKSSGYNLLKGNHPNTKVEGTPMFLSVGKIVPEVNEKLQKLNENGPNVKYDLMQDKILLDQAIEFIKENPTKYILLYFKKFFSFMFLDINSSYPNYYSPFHIIPKLFLSITTLIGLILSFRFKLNIINYVALFYIANIGLFSFFFILPRYSLSLLLIQVILSLFL
;
A
#
# COMPACT_ATOMS: atom_id res chain seq x y z
N MET A 1 4.44 18.85 30.36
CA MET A 1 4.35 19.22 28.94
C MET A 1 2.95 19.81 28.69
N LYS A 2 2.83 21.14 28.64
CA LYS A 2 1.53 21.78 28.33
C LYS A 2 1.22 21.47 26.85
N PHE A 3 0.20 20.66 26.58
CA PHE A 3 -0.41 20.52 25.27
C PHE A 3 -1.17 21.83 24.96
N VAL A 4 -0.45 22.88 24.57
CA VAL A 4 -1.08 23.93 23.79
C VAL A 4 -1.21 23.32 22.38
N LEU A 5 -2.36 22.77 22.08
CA LEU A 5 -2.67 22.38 20.70
C LEU A 5 -2.56 23.65 19.86
N ASP A 6 -1.55 23.71 19.00
CA ASP A 6 -1.41 24.77 18.02
C ASP A 6 -2.73 24.83 17.20
N TYR A 7 -3.34 26.03 17.14
CA TYR A 7 -4.62 26.24 16.45
C TYR A 7 -4.61 25.71 15.01
N LYS A 8 -3.47 25.74 14.33
CA LYS A 8 -3.31 25.24 12.97
C LYS A 8 -3.54 23.75 12.89
N ILE A 9 -2.86 22.95 13.71
CA ILE A 9 -3.05 21.51 13.69
C ILE A 9 -4.45 21.11 14.14
N THR A 10 -5.02 21.82 15.12
CA THR A 10 -6.40 21.59 15.55
C THR A 10 -7.39 21.83 14.41
N THR A 11 -7.21 22.93 13.66
CA THR A 11 -8.06 23.24 12.49
C THR A 11 -7.97 22.16 11.42
N ILE A 12 -6.74 21.71 11.06
CA ILE A 12 -6.55 20.64 10.06
C ILE A 12 -7.22 19.34 10.50
N LEU A 13 -7.05 18.96 11.78
CA LEU A 13 -7.63 17.73 12.31
C LEU A 13 -9.17 17.81 12.36
N LEU A 14 -9.75 18.95 12.71
CA LEU A 14 -11.19 19.15 12.69
C LEU A 14 -11.77 19.07 11.27
N ILE A 15 -11.17 19.74 10.30
CA ILE A 15 -11.57 19.64 8.90
C ILE A 15 -11.44 18.20 8.41
N GLY A 16 -10.30 17.55 8.71
CA GLY A 16 -10.06 16.16 8.36
C GLY A 16 -11.06 15.20 8.97
N LEU A 17 -11.47 15.41 10.22
CA LEU A 17 -12.48 14.64 10.92
C LEU A 17 -13.86 14.78 10.27
N ILE A 18 -14.32 16.03 10.07
CA ILE A 18 -15.63 16.32 9.48
C ILE A 18 -15.77 15.68 8.09
N LEU A 19 -14.79 15.87 7.21
CA LEU A 19 -14.83 15.30 5.86
C LEU A 19 -14.88 13.77 5.87
N ARG A 20 -14.17 13.12 6.79
CA ARG A 20 -14.16 11.66 6.90
C ARG A 20 -15.44 11.09 7.49
N ILE A 21 -16.04 11.78 8.47
CA ILE A 21 -17.37 11.43 8.99
C ILE A 21 -18.40 11.51 7.86
N ILE A 22 -18.38 12.59 7.07
CA ILE A 22 -19.26 12.75 5.90
C ILE A 22 -19.02 11.60 4.90
N SER A 23 -17.76 11.28 4.61
CA SER A 23 -17.42 10.18 3.70
C SER A 23 -17.93 8.83 4.20
N ILE A 24 -17.73 8.51 5.47
CA ILE A 24 -18.27 7.28 6.09
C ILE A 24 -19.77 7.24 6.00
N TYR A 25 -20.45 8.35 6.29
CA TYR A 25 -21.91 8.41 6.26
C TYR A 25 -22.49 8.08 4.89
N PHE A 26 -21.89 8.61 3.79
CA PHE A 26 -22.43 8.46 2.43
C PHE A 26 -21.87 7.26 1.66
N TYR A 27 -20.66 6.79 1.96
CA TYR A 27 -19.90 5.87 1.08
C TYR A 27 -19.35 4.62 1.78
N ARG A 28 -19.72 4.36 3.06
CA ARG A 28 -19.18 3.20 3.76
C ARG A 28 -19.64 1.89 3.14
N ASP A 29 -18.76 0.92 3.15
CA ASP A 29 -19.11 -0.48 2.87
C ASP A 29 -20.06 -0.98 3.98
N ILE A 30 -21.14 -1.65 3.60
CA ILE A 30 -22.10 -2.24 4.53
C ILE A 30 -21.80 -3.69 4.88
N GLU A 31 -20.88 -4.29 4.13
CA GLU A 31 -20.39 -5.66 4.32
C GLU A 31 -18.97 -5.81 3.73
N ILE A 32 -18.26 -6.86 4.10
CA ILE A 32 -16.92 -7.15 3.58
C ILE A 32 -17.01 -8.27 2.54
N VAL A 33 -17.32 -7.90 1.29
CA VAL A 33 -17.48 -8.84 0.15
C VAL A 33 -16.18 -9.15 -0.60
N ASN A 34 -15.05 -8.60 -0.17
CA ASN A 34 -13.75 -8.74 -0.83
C ASN A 34 -12.93 -9.90 -0.20
N GLU A 35 -11.70 -10.05 -0.67
CA GLU A 35 -10.75 -11.09 -0.21
C GLU A 35 -10.51 -11.04 1.31
N TRP A 36 -10.61 -9.86 1.92
CA TRP A 36 -10.45 -9.70 3.37
C TRP A 36 -11.59 -10.37 4.15
N GLY A 37 -12.83 -10.23 3.68
CA GLY A 37 -14.01 -10.91 4.27
C GLY A 37 -13.90 -12.42 4.18
N ILE A 38 -13.43 -12.95 3.06
CA ILE A 38 -13.20 -14.39 2.88
C ILE A 38 -12.17 -14.91 3.91
N ILE A 39 -11.06 -14.19 4.08
CA ILE A 39 -10.01 -14.60 5.02
C ILE A 39 -10.52 -14.54 6.46
N VAL A 40 -11.23 -13.47 6.84
CA VAL A 40 -11.78 -13.33 8.20
C VAL A 40 -12.78 -14.46 8.50
N LYS A 41 -13.67 -14.77 7.53
CA LYS A 41 -14.61 -15.89 7.65
C LYS A 41 -13.90 -17.22 7.82
N ASN A 42 -12.89 -17.52 7.01
CA ASN A 42 -12.13 -18.76 7.12
C ASN A 42 -11.31 -18.86 8.43
N LEU A 43 -10.84 -17.74 8.96
CA LEU A 43 -10.22 -17.71 10.29
C LEU A 43 -11.23 -18.00 11.40
N GLU A 44 -12.47 -17.48 11.30
CA GLU A 44 -13.53 -17.68 12.28
C GLU A 44 -14.08 -19.12 12.25
N GLU A 45 -14.38 -19.65 11.05
CA GLU A 45 -15.04 -20.96 10.89
C GLU A 45 -14.07 -22.14 10.89
N ASN A 46 -12.89 -21.97 10.32
CA ASN A 46 -11.95 -23.07 10.03
C ASN A 46 -10.60 -22.93 10.74
N ASN A 47 -10.33 -21.84 11.46
CA ASN A 47 -9.02 -21.50 12.05
C ASN A 47 -7.87 -21.49 11.02
N ILE A 48 -8.18 -21.16 9.75
CA ILE A 48 -7.20 -21.15 8.66
C ILE A 48 -7.15 -19.76 8.03
N LEU A 49 -5.96 -19.20 7.93
CA LEU A 49 -5.72 -18.02 7.09
C LEU A 49 -5.81 -18.45 5.63
N SER A 50 -6.97 -18.28 4.98
CA SER A 50 -7.27 -18.76 3.63
C SER A 50 -8.08 -17.74 2.84
N VAL A 51 -7.70 -17.51 1.58
CA VAL A 51 -8.46 -16.72 0.60
C VAL A 51 -9.06 -17.61 -0.50
N HIS A 52 -8.44 -18.72 -0.81
CA HIS A 52 -8.89 -19.64 -1.83
C HIS A 52 -9.47 -20.92 -1.21
N SER A 53 -10.51 -21.47 -1.88
CA SER A 53 -11.05 -22.78 -1.57
C SER A 53 -11.02 -23.62 -2.83
N VAL A 54 -10.61 -24.89 -2.68
CA VAL A 54 -10.57 -25.88 -3.75
C VAL A 54 -11.60 -26.95 -3.42
N GLN A 55 -12.58 -27.16 -4.30
CA GLN A 55 -13.69 -28.08 -4.07
C GLN A 55 -14.43 -27.85 -2.74
N GLY A 56 -14.56 -26.56 -2.35
CA GLY A 56 -15.22 -26.16 -1.11
C GLY A 56 -14.35 -26.24 0.15
N VAL A 57 -13.11 -26.75 0.07
CA VAL A 57 -12.18 -26.84 1.21
C VAL A 57 -11.21 -25.64 1.18
N PRO A 58 -11.14 -24.85 2.26
CA PRO A 58 -10.18 -23.75 2.37
C PRO A 58 -8.73 -24.25 2.33
N VAL A 59 -7.88 -23.61 1.52
CA VAL A 59 -6.44 -23.91 1.44
C VAL A 59 -5.62 -22.81 2.10
N PRO A 60 -4.48 -23.13 2.75
CA PRO A 60 -3.67 -22.12 3.44
C PRO A 60 -3.20 -21.01 2.50
N ASN A 61 -3.35 -19.75 2.93
CA ASN A 61 -2.98 -18.57 2.18
C ASN A 61 -1.49 -18.25 2.26
N ILE A 62 -0.88 -17.98 1.12
CA ILE A 62 0.37 -17.24 0.95
C ILE A 62 0.22 -16.14 -0.13
N PHE A 63 -0.97 -16.02 -0.69
CA PHE A 63 -1.32 -15.06 -1.75
C PHE A 63 -1.48 -13.63 -1.19
N MET A 64 -2.24 -13.48 -0.09
CA MET A 64 -2.52 -12.17 0.52
C MET A 64 -1.62 -11.88 1.72
N PRO A 65 -1.17 -10.61 1.91
CA PRO A 65 -0.41 -10.21 3.10
C PRO A 65 -1.23 -10.36 4.38
N PRO A 66 -0.60 -10.74 5.52
CA PRO A 66 -1.34 -11.17 6.71
C PRO A 66 -1.86 -10.02 7.59
N LEU A 67 -1.22 -8.85 7.62
CA LEU A 67 -1.46 -7.85 8.66
C LEU A 67 -2.89 -7.33 8.68
N TYR A 68 -3.44 -6.99 7.51
CA TYR A 68 -4.78 -6.41 7.48
C TYR A 68 -5.90 -7.41 7.81
N PRO A 69 -5.92 -8.64 7.26
CA PRO A 69 -6.92 -9.62 7.69
C PRO A 69 -6.78 -10.02 9.16
N LEU A 70 -5.57 -10.11 9.71
CA LEU A 70 -5.36 -10.36 11.14
C LEU A 70 -5.85 -9.18 12.01
N PHE A 71 -5.67 -7.95 11.55
CA PHE A 71 -6.25 -6.76 12.19
C PHE A 71 -7.78 -6.83 12.20
N LEU A 72 -8.42 -7.16 11.09
CA LEU A 72 -9.87 -7.32 11.03
C LEU A 72 -10.35 -8.46 11.94
N TYR A 73 -9.68 -9.61 11.88
CA TYR A 73 -10.01 -10.77 12.70
C TYR A 73 -9.86 -10.48 14.19
N SER A 74 -8.83 -9.73 14.61
CA SER A 74 -8.66 -9.32 15.99
C SER A 74 -9.86 -8.49 16.52
N ILE A 75 -10.44 -7.65 15.69
CA ILE A 75 -11.67 -6.91 16.04
C ILE A 75 -12.87 -7.86 16.09
N LYS A 76 -12.97 -8.80 15.12
CA LYS A 76 -14.09 -9.75 15.02
C LYS A 76 -14.20 -10.66 16.24
N ILE A 77 -13.08 -11.09 16.81
CA ILE A 77 -13.04 -11.93 18.04
C ILE A 77 -13.75 -11.23 19.20
N PHE A 78 -13.58 -9.90 19.35
CA PHE A 78 -14.19 -9.14 20.46
C PHE A 78 -15.60 -8.65 20.13
N PHE A 79 -15.95 -8.49 18.87
CA PHE A 79 -17.21 -7.90 18.40
C PHE A 79 -17.84 -8.82 17.34
N SER A 80 -18.54 -9.87 17.79
CA SER A 80 -19.19 -10.85 16.92
C SER A 80 -20.38 -10.27 16.13
N ASN A 81 -21.09 -9.28 16.70
CA ASN A 81 -22.17 -8.57 16.00
C ASN A 81 -21.61 -7.82 14.79
N THR A 82 -22.16 -8.09 13.61
CA THR A 82 -21.64 -7.55 12.33
C THR A 82 -21.69 -6.02 12.27
N ASP A 83 -22.75 -5.38 12.74
CA ASP A 83 -22.86 -3.93 12.69
C ASP A 83 -21.84 -3.25 13.62
N ILE A 84 -21.71 -3.76 14.84
CA ILE A 84 -20.71 -3.23 15.80
C ILE A 84 -19.30 -3.45 15.25
N PHE A 85 -19.00 -4.61 14.70
CA PHE A 85 -17.73 -4.93 14.07
C PHE A 85 -17.37 -3.93 12.98
N LEU A 86 -18.29 -3.63 12.05
CA LEU A 86 -18.07 -2.64 10.99
C LEU A 86 -17.84 -1.23 11.55
N TRP A 87 -18.63 -0.81 12.54
CA TRP A 87 -18.43 0.50 13.16
C TRP A 87 -17.09 0.64 13.88
N ILE A 88 -16.61 -0.41 14.54
CA ILE A 88 -15.27 -0.41 15.16
C ILE A 88 -14.17 -0.32 14.11
N ILE A 89 -14.32 -0.97 12.96
CA ILE A 89 -13.38 -0.83 11.84
C ILE A 89 -13.34 0.63 11.37
N TYR A 90 -14.50 1.26 11.11
CA TYR A 90 -14.55 2.68 10.67
C TYR A 90 -13.98 3.63 11.70
N PHE A 91 -14.30 3.43 12.97
CA PHE A 91 -13.71 4.22 14.05
C PHE A 91 -12.19 4.11 14.10
N THR A 92 -11.66 2.89 13.98
CA THR A 92 -10.22 2.65 13.99
C THR A 92 -9.53 3.23 12.73
N GLN A 93 -10.14 3.08 11.56
CA GLN A 93 -9.65 3.70 10.32
C GLN A 93 -9.65 5.24 10.43
N LEU A 94 -10.70 5.82 11.02
CA LEU A 94 -10.78 7.26 11.27
C LEU A 94 -9.63 7.73 12.17
N LEU A 95 -9.34 7.02 13.26
CA LEU A 95 -8.21 7.32 14.14
C LEU A 95 -6.87 7.24 13.40
N PHE A 96 -6.62 6.18 12.63
CA PHE A 96 -5.40 6.06 11.83
C PHE A 96 -5.27 7.20 10.80
N ALA A 97 -6.37 7.61 10.18
CA ALA A 97 -6.36 8.71 9.23
C ALA A 97 -6.04 10.06 9.90
N LEU A 98 -6.61 10.34 11.08
CA LEU A 98 -6.31 11.55 11.83
C LEU A 98 -4.85 11.58 12.32
N ILE A 99 -4.35 10.44 12.81
CA ILE A 99 -2.93 10.32 13.18
C ILE A 99 -2.05 10.50 11.94
N SER A 100 -2.45 9.95 10.78
CA SER A 100 -1.73 10.16 9.51
C SER A 100 -1.64 11.63 9.13
N ILE A 101 -2.70 12.41 9.30
CA ILE A 101 -2.72 13.86 9.06
C ILE A 101 -1.73 14.56 10.02
N TYR A 102 -1.77 14.20 11.31
CA TYR A 102 -0.84 14.74 12.30
C TYR A 102 0.63 14.43 11.95
N LEU A 103 0.91 13.17 11.56
CA LEU A 103 2.26 12.76 11.14
C LEU A 103 2.69 13.52 9.89
N ALA A 104 1.81 13.70 8.90
CA ALA A 104 2.10 14.48 7.70
C ALA A 104 2.49 15.93 8.05
N TYR A 105 1.75 16.60 8.94
CA TYR A 105 2.11 17.92 9.43
C TYR A 105 3.51 17.94 10.09
N LYS A 106 3.82 16.96 10.93
CA LYS A 106 5.15 16.84 11.56
C LYS A 106 6.25 16.59 10.53
N ILE A 107 5.97 15.83 9.49
CA ILE A 107 6.91 15.57 8.39
C ILE A 107 7.16 16.84 7.58
N PHE A 108 6.11 17.59 7.24
CA PHE A 108 6.27 18.85 6.48
C PHE A 108 7.08 19.88 7.25
N LEU A 109 6.92 19.96 8.58
CA LEU A 109 7.75 20.81 9.46
C LEU A 109 9.24 20.44 9.46
N GLU A 110 9.62 19.25 9.00
CA GLU A 110 11.04 18.88 8.85
C GLU A 110 11.69 19.58 7.64
N PHE A 111 10.90 20.06 6.70
CA PHE A 111 11.35 20.65 5.43
C PHE A 111 10.96 22.11 5.26
N PHE A 112 9.84 22.54 5.82
CA PHE A 112 9.18 23.80 5.48
C PHE A 112 8.84 24.62 6.72
N SER A 113 8.56 25.90 6.51
CA SER A 113 7.99 26.78 7.52
C SER A 113 6.60 26.30 7.96
N GLU A 114 6.17 26.77 9.12
CA GLU A 114 4.88 26.37 9.70
C GLU A 114 3.69 26.67 8.79
N ASN A 115 3.69 27.82 8.08
CA ASN A 115 2.62 28.21 7.16
C ASN A 115 2.56 27.29 5.94
N ILE A 116 3.69 26.95 5.35
CA ILE A 116 3.78 26.02 4.22
C ILE A 116 3.34 24.62 4.67
N SER A 117 3.80 24.18 5.86
CA SER A 117 3.41 22.90 6.45
C SER A 117 1.90 22.82 6.73
N PHE A 118 1.29 23.93 7.15
CA PHE A 118 -0.16 24.03 7.33
C PHE A 118 -0.90 23.81 6.00
N ILE A 119 -0.49 24.52 4.93
CA ILE A 119 -1.11 24.41 3.60
C ILE A 119 -0.96 22.98 3.05
N GLY A 120 0.24 22.40 3.12
CA GLY A 120 0.48 21.02 2.68
C GLY A 120 -0.35 19.99 3.45
N SER A 121 -0.48 20.18 4.77
CA SER A 121 -1.27 19.28 5.60
C SER A 121 -2.77 19.43 5.36
N LEU A 122 -3.25 20.64 5.09
CA LEU A 122 -4.63 20.89 4.70
C LEU A 122 -4.93 20.21 3.35
N PHE A 123 -4.04 20.35 2.37
CA PHE A 123 -4.17 19.66 1.08
C PHE A 123 -4.17 18.13 1.27
N PHE A 124 -3.25 17.58 2.07
CA PHE A 124 -3.20 16.16 2.39
C PHE A 124 -4.50 15.68 3.07
N ALA A 125 -5.03 16.46 4.02
CA ALA A 125 -6.23 16.12 4.78
C ALA A 125 -7.52 16.16 3.93
N THR A 126 -7.58 17.07 2.96
CA THR A 126 -8.76 17.30 2.10
C THR A 126 -8.68 16.60 0.74
N PHE A 127 -7.56 15.93 0.42
CA PHE A 127 -7.42 15.23 -0.85
C PHE A 127 -8.53 14.19 -1.03
N PRO A 128 -9.36 14.27 -2.10
CA PRO A 128 -10.62 13.53 -2.17
C PRO A 128 -10.48 12.03 -2.01
N LEU A 129 -9.49 11.43 -2.67
CA LEU A 129 -9.26 9.99 -2.57
C LEU A 129 -8.78 9.56 -1.16
N ASN A 130 -8.04 10.42 -0.45
CA ASN A 130 -7.64 10.18 0.93
C ASN A 130 -8.82 10.30 1.91
N VAL A 131 -9.78 11.19 1.64
CA VAL A 131 -11.02 11.29 2.39
C VAL A 131 -11.89 10.05 2.15
N TYR A 132 -12.07 9.67 0.89
CA TYR A 132 -12.86 8.50 0.50
C TYR A 132 -12.29 7.18 1.04
N ALA A 133 -10.98 7.02 1.11
CA ALA A 133 -10.33 5.78 1.54
C ALA A 133 -10.79 5.31 2.94
N VAL A 134 -11.20 6.22 3.82
CA VAL A 134 -11.64 5.88 5.19
C VAL A 134 -13.03 5.21 5.21
N SER A 135 -13.84 5.45 4.18
CA SER A 135 -15.17 4.82 4.05
C SER A 135 -15.11 3.40 3.45
N GLN A 136 -13.94 2.98 2.98
CA GLN A 136 -13.76 1.67 2.37
C GLN A 136 -13.01 0.72 3.30
N ILE A 137 -13.49 -0.52 3.43
CA ILE A 137 -12.79 -1.54 4.23
C ILE A 137 -11.64 -2.08 3.40
N SER A 138 -10.47 -1.48 3.57
CA SER A 138 -9.24 -1.82 2.84
C SER A 138 -7.98 -1.52 3.65
N SER A 139 -6.87 -2.15 3.28
CA SER A 139 -5.58 -1.96 3.96
C SER A 139 -4.97 -0.56 3.77
N ILE A 140 -5.54 0.31 2.91
CA ILE A 140 -4.90 1.55 2.47
C ILE A 140 -4.71 2.53 3.62
N VAL A 141 -5.72 2.72 4.49
CA VAL A 141 -5.64 3.68 5.60
C VAL A 141 -4.56 3.27 6.60
N LEU A 142 -4.53 1.98 6.96
CA LEU A 142 -3.49 1.42 7.84
C LEU A 142 -2.11 1.52 7.18
N GLN A 143 -2.01 1.24 5.88
CA GLN A 143 -0.77 1.38 5.11
C GLN A 143 -0.26 2.83 5.13
N MET A 144 -1.14 3.83 4.89
CA MET A 144 -0.76 5.25 4.92
C MET A 144 -0.29 5.69 6.30
N PHE A 145 -0.96 5.25 7.35
CA PHE A 145 -0.54 5.52 8.73
C PHE A 145 0.87 4.97 9.00
N LEU A 146 1.10 3.70 8.70
CA LEU A 146 2.40 3.05 8.90
C LEU A 146 3.49 3.68 8.01
N PHE A 147 3.14 4.06 6.78
CA PHE A 147 4.06 4.72 5.86
C PHE A 147 4.47 6.11 6.35
N ASN A 148 3.52 6.91 6.85
CA ASN A 148 3.84 8.22 7.42
C ASN A 148 4.71 8.09 8.68
N LEU A 149 4.46 7.08 9.52
CA LEU A 149 5.30 6.79 10.68
C LEU A 149 6.71 6.34 10.26
N PHE A 150 6.83 5.51 9.22
CA PHE A 150 8.08 5.08 8.62
C PHE A 150 8.88 6.28 8.10
N ILE A 151 8.27 7.18 7.33
CA ILE A 151 8.94 8.36 6.79
C ILE A 151 9.38 9.32 7.92
N LEU A 152 8.51 9.61 8.90
CA LEU A 152 8.88 10.47 10.02
C LEU A 152 10.06 9.90 10.81
N SER A 153 10.01 8.60 11.11
CA SER A 153 11.06 7.92 11.86
C SER A 153 12.38 7.90 11.07
N PHE A 154 12.30 7.64 9.77
CA PHE A 154 13.47 7.72 8.88
C PHE A 154 14.10 9.11 8.87
N LEU A 155 13.33 10.19 8.74
CA LEU A 155 13.81 11.56 8.76
C LEU A 155 14.51 11.91 10.07
N LYS A 156 13.95 11.46 11.19
CA LYS A 156 14.57 11.65 12.51
C LYS A 156 15.87 10.86 12.66
N LEU A 157 15.89 9.59 12.21
CA LEU A 157 17.12 8.77 12.20
C LEU A 157 18.19 9.31 11.26
N PHE A 158 17.79 9.90 10.15
CA PHE A 158 18.72 10.53 9.22
C PHE A 158 19.50 11.69 9.90
N ARG A 159 18.84 12.45 10.78
CA ARG A 159 19.48 13.54 11.53
C ARG A 159 20.25 13.05 12.74
N ASN A 160 19.63 12.18 13.50
CA ASN A 160 20.20 11.59 14.71
C ASN A 160 19.64 10.19 14.94
N MET A 161 20.53 9.22 15.16
CA MET A 161 20.17 7.82 15.41
C MET A 161 19.65 7.63 16.86
N ASP A 162 18.51 8.29 17.18
CA ASP A 162 17.83 8.22 18.47
C ASP A 162 17.11 6.87 18.64
N HIS A 163 17.21 6.24 19.82
CA HIS A 163 16.62 4.94 20.13
C HIS A 163 15.10 4.90 19.97
N LYS A 164 14.40 5.99 20.32
CA LYS A 164 12.95 6.09 20.14
C LYS A 164 12.56 5.94 18.67
N PHE A 165 13.24 6.67 17.79
CA PHE A 165 12.94 6.61 16.35
C PHE A 165 13.47 5.35 15.70
N LEU A 166 14.56 4.76 16.23
CA LEU A 166 15.01 3.43 15.83
C LEU A 166 13.91 2.38 16.04
N PHE A 167 13.29 2.37 17.22
CA PHE A 167 12.20 1.45 17.52
C PHE A 167 10.96 1.69 16.66
N LEU A 168 10.53 2.97 16.51
CA LEU A 168 9.38 3.33 15.67
C LEU A 168 9.60 2.98 14.19
N PHE A 169 10.82 3.21 13.69
CA PHE A 169 11.19 2.82 12.32
C PHE A 169 11.17 1.31 12.14
N SER A 170 11.70 0.56 13.10
CA SER A 170 11.68 -0.92 13.04
C SER A 170 10.25 -1.47 13.04
N ILE A 171 9.38 -0.97 13.92
CA ILE A 171 7.98 -1.40 13.98
C ILE A 171 7.26 -1.05 12.68
N SER A 172 7.32 0.20 12.25
CA SER A 172 6.62 0.62 11.04
C SER A 172 7.13 -0.12 9.79
N SER A 173 8.44 -0.39 9.70
CA SER A 173 9.03 -1.19 8.62
C SER A 173 8.52 -2.62 8.58
N GLY A 174 8.57 -3.34 9.71
CA GLY A 174 8.09 -4.72 9.80
C GLY A 174 6.60 -4.84 9.50
N LEU A 175 5.78 -3.94 10.06
CA LEU A 175 4.33 -3.93 9.81
C LEU A 175 4.00 -3.53 8.36
N LEU A 176 4.73 -2.59 7.74
CA LEU A 176 4.58 -2.27 6.32
C LEU A 176 4.88 -3.48 5.44
N MET A 177 5.93 -4.24 5.74
CA MET A 177 6.24 -5.47 4.99
C MET A 177 5.14 -6.52 5.14
N LEU A 178 4.50 -6.64 6.32
CA LEU A 178 3.38 -7.56 6.55
C LEU A 178 2.05 -7.08 5.94
N ILE A 179 1.93 -5.80 5.58
CA ILE A 179 0.77 -5.25 4.86
C ILE A 179 0.95 -5.33 3.34
N ARG A 180 2.22 -5.17 2.88
CA ARG A 180 2.60 -5.23 1.47
C ARG A 180 4.08 -5.64 1.36
N GLY A 181 4.32 -6.83 0.83
CA GLY A 181 5.66 -7.44 0.77
C GLY A 181 6.71 -6.62 0.02
N GLU A 182 6.30 -5.81 -0.96
CA GLU A 182 7.21 -4.94 -1.74
C GLU A 182 7.93 -3.88 -0.90
N TYR A 183 7.43 -3.53 0.28
CA TYR A 183 8.14 -2.63 1.19
C TYR A 183 9.50 -3.16 1.66
N PHE A 184 9.77 -4.46 1.52
CA PHE A 184 11.10 -5.03 1.78
C PHE A 184 12.21 -4.27 1.04
N ILE A 185 12.00 -3.97 -0.24
CA ILE A 185 12.98 -3.25 -1.07
C ILE A 185 13.23 -1.85 -0.49
N PHE A 186 12.18 -1.14 -0.10
CA PHE A 186 12.27 0.23 0.42
C PHE A 186 12.90 0.30 1.81
N VAL A 187 12.60 -0.68 2.66
CA VAL A 187 13.25 -0.82 3.97
C VAL A 187 14.74 -1.09 3.80
N LEU A 188 15.12 -1.99 2.89
CA LEU A 188 16.51 -2.30 2.61
C LEU A 188 17.29 -1.06 2.11
N PHE A 189 16.75 -0.33 1.14
CA PHE A 189 17.38 0.91 0.66
C PHE A 189 17.49 1.97 1.75
N SER A 190 16.49 2.11 2.62
CA SER A 190 16.53 3.03 3.75
C SER A 190 17.64 2.67 4.74
N LEU A 191 17.81 1.38 5.05
CA LEU A 191 18.87 0.90 5.93
C LEU A 191 20.27 1.16 5.35
N ILE A 192 20.44 0.87 4.06
CA ILE A 192 21.69 1.16 3.34
C ILE A 192 22.00 2.66 3.40
N TYR A 193 21.00 3.50 3.13
CA TYR A 193 21.17 4.94 3.13
C TYR A 193 21.51 5.48 4.53
N LEU A 194 20.83 5.00 5.59
CA LEU A 194 21.13 5.35 6.98
C LEU A 194 22.55 4.93 7.39
N TYR A 195 23.00 3.75 6.93
CA TYR A 195 24.37 3.31 7.18
C TYR A 195 25.41 4.23 6.55
N PHE A 196 25.26 4.55 5.26
CA PHE A 196 26.20 5.43 4.57
C PHE A 196 26.24 6.85 5.15
N LYS A 197 25.09 7.33 5.62
CA LYS A 197 24.97 8.66 6.23
C LYS A 197 25.59 8.73 7.63
N ASN A 198 25.25 7.78 8.50
CA ASN A 198 25.56 7.89 9.93
C ASN A 198 26.78 7.02 10.34
N LYS A 199 27.20 6.05 9.53
CA LYS A 199 28.27 5.08 9.80
C LYS A 199 28.11 4.27 11.10
N GLN A 200 26.87 4.16 11.63
CA GLN A 200 26.56 3.46 12.88
C GLN A 200 26.01 2.06 12.58
N ILE A 201 26.89 1.13 12.21
CA ILE A 201 26.52 -0.23 11.82
C ILE A 201 25.73 -0.97 12.90
N THR A 202 26.09 -0.79 14.18
CA THR A 202 25.41 -1.46 15.30
C THR A 202 23.93 -1.08 15.35
N LYS A 203 23.58 0.19 15.19
CA LYS A 203 22.18 0.64 15.17
C LYS A 203 21.43 0.16 13.94
N VAL A 204 22.07 0.12 12.77
CA VAL A 204 21.45 -0.44 11.55
C VAL A 204 21.19 -1.94 11.73
N LEU A 205 22.14 -2.68 12.31
CA LEU A 205 21.93 -4.09 12.63
C LEU A 205 20.80 -4.29 13.66
N THR A 206 20.73 -3.44 14.69
CA THR A 206 19.63 -3.47 15.67
C THR A 206 18.28 -3.28 14.97
N ILE A 207 18.15 -2.30 14.06
CA ILE A 207 16.92 -2.11 13.28
C ILE A 207 16.61 -3.37 12.49
N SER A 208 17.61 -3.93 11.78
CA SER A 208 17.42 -5.14 10.95
C SER A 208 16.92 -6.33 11.78
N VAL A 209 17.51 -6.55 12.97
CA VAL A 209 17.09 -7.61 13.89
C VAL A 209 15.65 -7.38 14.37
N LEU A 210 15.29 -6.16 14.77
CA LEU A 210 13.94 -5.83 15.22
C LEU A 210 12.91 -6.01 14.09
N VAL A 211 13.23 -5.60 12.86
CA VAL A 211 12.36 -5.84 11.70
C VAL A 211 12.17 -7.34 11.46
N LEU A 212 13.26 -8.11 11.49
CA LEU A 212 13.22 -9.57 11.33
C LEU A 212 12.38 -10.23 12.43
N LEU A 213 12.49 -9.80 13.69
CA LEU A 213 11.67 -10.31 14.80
C LEU A 213 10.17 -10.07 14.55
N ILE A 214 9.79 -8.93 13.98
CA ILE A 214 8.38 -8.61 13.69
C ILE A 214 7.83 -9.49 12.58
N ILE A 215 8.60 -9.75 11.51
CA ILE A 215 8.12 -10.53 10.36
C ILE A 215 8.33 -12.04 10.53
N SER A 216 9.25 -12.46 11.41
CA SER A 216 9.65 -13.87 11.57
C SER A 216 8.52 -14.83 11.91
N PRO A 217 7.52 -14.50 12.76
CA PRO A 217 6.44 -15.43 13.04
C PRO A 217 5.69 -15.87 11.77
N TYR A 218 5.48 -14.92 10.86
CA TYR A 218 4.81 -15.22 9.59
C TYR A 218 5.73 -15.92 8.59
N LEU A 219 7.02 -15.57 8.56
CA LEU A 219 8.00 -16.30 7.74
C LEU A 219 8.18 -17.76 8.19
N ILE A 220 8.24 -17.99 9.50
CA ILE A 220 8.31 -19.36 10.08
C ILE A 220 7.04 -20.15 9.74
N ARG A 221 5.86 -19.54 9.90
CA ARG A 221 4.60 -20.16 9.47
C ARG A 221 4.67 -20.57 7.99
N ASN A 222 5.10 -19.67 7.11
CA ASN A 222 5.15 -19.93 5.67
C ASN A 222 6.21 -21.02 5.34
N PHE A 223 7.33 -21.02 6.03
CA PHE A 223 8.32 -22.07 5.87
C PHE A 223 7.77 -23.45 6.29
N ASN A 224 7.10 -23.53 7.43
CA ASN A 224 6.53 -24.79 7.94
C ASN A 224 5.41 -25.33 7.03
N ILE A 225 4.58 -24.46 6.45
CA ILE A 225 3.43 -24.88 5.62
C ILE A 225 3.84 -25.12 4.16
N PHE A 226 4.63 -24.22 3.59
CA PHE A 226 4.89 -24.18 2.15
C PHE A 226 6.33 -24.55 1.78
N ASN A 227 7.23 -24.64 2.76
CA ASN A 227 8.66 -24.80 2.58
C ASN A 227 9.33 -23.64 1.79
N VAL A 228 8.84 -22.41 1.98
CA VAL A 228 9.39 -21.19 1.36
C VAL A 228 9.46 -20.05 2.39
N ILE A 229 10.52 -19.22 2.27
CA ILE A 229 10.72 -18.03 3.11
C ILE A 229 10.28 -16.81 2.31
N THR A 230 9.01 -16.44 2.42
CA THR A 230 8.45 -15.26 1.77
C THR A 230 7.22 -14.77 2.54
N ILE A 231 6.89 -13.48 2.42
CA ILE A 231 5.66 -12.93 3.00
C ILE A 231 4.48 -13.27 2.09
N THR A 232 4.60 -13.04 0.79
CA THR A 232 3.52 -13.31 -0.17
C THR A 232 4.04 -13.93 -1.46
N LYS A 233 3.16 -14.63 -2.14
CA LYS A 233 3.32 -15.20 -3.48
C LYS A 233 2.10 -14.85 -4.33
N SER A 234 2.10 -13.63 -4.87
CA SER A 234 1.07 -13.10 -5.77
C SER A 234 1.68 -12.31 -6.94
N SER A 235 2.99 -12.47 -7.15
CA SER A 235 3.69 -11.77 -8.22
C SER A 235 3.23 -12.21 -9.61
N GLY A 236 2.97 -13.50 -9.79
CA GLY A 236 2.44 -14.04 -11.04
C GLY A 236 1.05 -13.50 -11.34
N TYR A 237 0.16 -13.49 -10.34
CA TYR A 237 -1.17 -12.91 -10.48
C TYR A 237 -1.13 -11.44 -10.89
N ASN A 238 -0.37 -10.63 -10.17
CA ASN A 238 -0.28 -9.18 -10.44
C ASN A 238 0.44 -8.88 -11.77
N LEU A 239 1.44 -9.69 -12.15
CA LEU A 239 2.12 -9.55 -13.42
C LEU A 239 1.18 -9.89 -14.58
N LEU A 240 0.48 -11.02 -14.53
CA LEU A 240 -0.46 -11.43 -15.57
C LEU A 240 -1.62 -10.45 -15.69
N LYS A 241 -2.25 -10.09 -14.58
CA LYS A 241 -3.35 -9.13 -14.55
C LYS A 241 -2.97 -7.77 -15.14
N GLY A 242 -1.70 -7.39 -14.99
CA GLY A 242 -1.16 -6.17 -15.56
C GLY A 242 -0.61 -6.30 -16.98
N ASN A 243 -0.37 -7.51 -17.51
CA ASN A 243 0.35 -7.71 -18.76
C ASN A 243 -0.21 -8.90 -19.60
N HIS A 244 -1.52 -8.97 -19.76
CA HIS A 244 -2.16 -9.89 -20.71
C HIS A 244 -2.56 -9.16 -22.00
N PRO A 245 -2.90 -9.86 -23.11
CA PRO A 245 -3.17 -9.25 -24.42
C PRO A 245 -4.23 -8.14 -24.40
N ASN A 246 -5.23 -8.24 -23.53
CA ASN A 246 -6.35 -7.30 -23.42
C ASN A 246 -6.20 -6.32 -22.25
N THR A 247 -5.00 -6.19 -21.63
CA THR A 247 -4.77 -5.29 -20.50
C THR A 247 -4.91 -3.83 -20.91
N LYS A 248 -5.70 -3.07 -20.14
CA LYS A 248 -5.68 -1.61 -20.14
C LYS A 248 -4.60 -1.08 -19.21
N VAL A 249 -4.28 0.20 -19.29
CA VAL A 249 -3.25 0.84 -18.47
C VAL A 249 -3.61 0.74 -16.99
N GLU A 250 -4.79 1.23 -16.61
CA GLU A 250 -5.36 1.04 -15.27
C GLU A 250 -6.43 -0.04 -15.31
N GLY A 251 -6.05 -1.18 -14.85
CA GLY A 251 -6.96 -2.28 -14.56
C GLY A 251 -7.58 -2.98 -15.75
N THR A 252 -8.15 -4.10 -15.41
CA THR A 252 -9.11 -4.86 -16.20
C THR A 252 -10.44 -4.79 -15.48
N PRO A 253 -11.58 -4.99 -16.16
CA PRO A 253 -12.89 -5.00 -15.51
C PRO A 253 -12.87 -5.86 -14.25
N MET A 254 -13.23 -5.25 -13.13
CA MET A 254 -13.02 -5.75 -11.78
C MET A 254 -13.73 -7.07 -11.48
N PHE A 255 -14.74 -7.42 -12.30
CA PHE A 255 -15.61 -8.57 -12.09
C PHE A 255 -15.21 -9.83 -12.88
N LEU A 256 -14.15 -9.76 -13.66
CA LEU A 256 -13.70 -10.92 -14.42
C LEU A 256 -12.57 -11.65 -13.69
N SER A 257 -12.78 -12.94 -13.41
CA SER A 257 -11.70 -13.81 -12.95
C SER A 257 -10.57 -13.85 -13.98
N VAL A 258 -9.34 -14.06 -13.55
CA VAL A 258 -8.17 -14.13 -14.45
C VAL A 258 -8.37 -15.18 -15.56
N GLY A 259 -9.03 -16.30 -15.27
CA GLY A 259 -9.37 -17.31 -16.27
C GLY A 259 -10.36 -16.82 -17.32
N LYS A 260 -11.30 -15.92 -16.99
CA LYS A 260 -12.19 -15.29 -17.97
C LYS A 260 -11.49 -14.25 -18.84
N ILE A 261 -10.46 -13.61 -18.30
CA ILE A 261 -9.68 -12.59 -19.01
C ILE A 261 -8.67 -13.25 -19.96
N VAL A 262 -8.10 -14.40 -19.55
CA VAL A 262 -7.04 -15.14 -20.25
C VAL A 262 -7.49 -16.61 -20.34
N PRO A 263 -8.20 -17.00 -21.42
CA PRO A 263 -8.74 -18.36 -21.59
C PRO A 263 -7.67 -19.46 -21.49
N GLU A 264 -6.45 -19.19 -21.97
CA GLU A 264 -5.33 -20.15 -21.96
C GLU A 264 -4.93 -20.57 -20.54
N VAL A 265 -5.14 -19.69 -19.57
CA VAL A 265 -4.88 -19.97 -18.16
C VAL A 265 -6.01 -20.79 -17.54
N ASN A 266 -7.23 -20.66 -18.04
CA ASN A 266 -8.41 -21.25 -17.43
C ASN A 266 -8.30 -22.79 -17.35
N GLU A 267 -7.86 -23.44 -18.42
CA GLU A 267 -7.67 -24.89 -18.43
C GLU A 267 -6.61 -25.34 -17.42
N LYS A 268 -5.50 -24.59 -17.32
CA LYS A 268 -4.42 -24.90 -16.37
C LYS A 268 -4.91 -24.77 -14.92
N LEU A 269 -5.70 -23.72 -14.63
CA LEU A 269 -6.29 -23.50 -13.29
C LEU A 269 -7.40 -24.53 -12.99
N GLN A 270 -8.19 -24.92 -13.98
CA GLN A 270 -9.20 -25.94 -13.82
C GLN A 270 -8.58 -27.30 -13.49
N LYS A 271 -7.55 -27.71 -14.21
CA LYS A 271 -6.76 -28.93 -13.88
C LYS A 271 -6.16 -28.87 -12.49
N LEU A 272 -5.67 -27.69 -12.06
CA LEU A 272 -5.15 -27.50 -10.71
C LEU A 272 -6.27 -27.72 -9.66
N ASN A 273 -7.50 -27.24 -9.92
CA ASN A 273 -8.64 -27.44 -9.03
C ASN A 273 -9.12 -28.90 -9.01
N GLU A 274 -9.06 -29.61 -10.14
CA GLU A 274 -9.45 -31.02 -10.26
C GLU A 274 -8.55 -31.95 -9.44
N ASN A 275 -7.27 -31.57 -9.23
CA ASN A 275 -6.34 -32.30 -8.38
C ASN A 275 -6.72 -32.30 -6.88
N GLY A 276 -7.76 -31.58 -6.51
CA GLY A 276 -8.25 -31.48 -5.13
C GLY A 276 -7.47 -30.49 -4.24
N PRO A 277 -7.89 -30.37 -2.98
CA PRO A 277 -7.26 -29.46 -2.02
C PRO A 277 -5.79 -29.78 -1.81
N ASN A 278 -4.93 -28.76 -1.96
CA ASN A 278 -3.49 -28.88 -1.80
C ASN A 278 -2.95 -27.70 -1.00
N VAL A 279 -2.13 -27.97 0.00
CA VAL A 279 -1.48 -26.95 0.83
C VAL A 279 -0.68 -25.92 -0.03
N LYS A 280 -0.07 -26.37 -1.13
CA LYS A 280 0.72 -25.53 -2.04
C LYS A 280 -0.09 -24.92 -3.18
N TYR A 281 -1.42 -24.91 -3.10
CA TYR A 281 -2.28 -24.40 -4.16
C TYR A 281 -1.90 -22.99 -4.61
N ASP A 282 -1.76 -22.05 -3.68
CA ASP A 282 -1.39 -20.66 -3.99
C ASP A 282 -0.04 -20.55 -4.73
N LEU A 283 0.95 -21.41 -4.37
CA LEU A 283 2.25 -21.43 -5.04
C LEU A 283 2.14 -21.95 -6.47
N MET A 284 1.35 -23.01 -6.67
CA MET A 284 1.13 -23.59 -8.00
C MET A 284 0.35 -22.63 -8.88
N GLN A 285 -0.68 -21.99 -8.34
CA GLN A 285 -1.46 -20.97 -9.04
C GLN A 285 -0.57 -19.80 -9.45
N ASP A 286 0.20 -19.20 -8.52
CA ASP A 286 1.09 -18.08 -8.83
C ASP A 286 2.12 -18.44 -9.91
N LYS A 287 2.65 -19.66 -9.90
CA LYS A 287 3.56 -20.15 -10.93
C LYS A 287 2.91 -20.22 -12.32
N ILE A 288 1.71 -20.81 -12.42
CA ILE A 288 0.96 -20.88 -13.69
C ILE A 288 0.75 -19.47 -14.26
N LEU A 289 0.33 -18.54 -13.41
CA LEU A 289 0.06 -17.16 -13.82
C LEU A 289 1.34 -16.41 -14.20
N LEU A 290 2.44 -16.65 -13.48
CA LEU A 290 3.75 -16.06 -13.77
C LEU A 290 4.29 -16.54 -15.12
N ASP A 291 4.28 -17.85 -15.35
CA ASP A 291 4.78 -18.46 -16.59
C ASP A 291 4.02 -17.91 -17.79
N GLN A 292 2.69 -17.80 -17.71
CA GLN A 292 1.86 -17.23 -18.77
C GLN A 292 2.12 -15.75 -19.02
N ALA A 293 2.31 -14.95 -17.95
CA ALA A 293 2.65 -13.54 -18.09
C ALA A 293 4.00 -13.35 -18.81
N ILE A 294 4.99 -14.15 -18.45
CA ILE A 294 6.31 -14.13 -19.08
C ILE A 294 6.22 -14.52 -20.56
N GLU A 295 5.42 -15.51 -20.89
CA GLU A 295 5.18 -15.94 -22.27
C GLU A 295 4.63 -14.79 -23.12
N PHE A 296 3.55 -14.12 -22.68
CA PHE A 296 2.99 -12.96 -23.38
C PHE A 296 4.00 -11.81 -23.53
N ILE A 297 4.81 -11.55 -22.51
CA ILE A 297 5.82 -10.49 -22.58
C ILE A 297 6.91 -10.85 -23.61
N LYS A 298 7.33 -12.12 -23.67
CA LYS A 298 8.33 -12.60 -24.63
C LYS A 298 7.83 -12.56 -26.07
N GLU A 299 6.56 -12.89 -26.31
CA GLU A 299 5.95 -12.86 -27.65
C GLU A 299 5.83 -11.44 -28.21
N ASN A 300 5.58 -10.45 -27.34
CA ASN A 300 5.34 -9.07 -27.77
C ASN A 300 6.08 -8.03 -26.90
N PRO A 301 7.43 -8.07 -26.82
CA PRO A 301 8.20 -7.26 -25.88
C PRO A 301 7.99 -5.76 -26.05
N THR A 302 7.91 -5.28 -27.30
CA THR A 302 7.68 -3.85 -27.59
C THR A 302 6.36 -3.35 -27.03
N LYS A 303 5.27 -4.15 -27.15
CA LYS A 303 3.95 -3.82 -26.60
C LYS A 303 4.03 -3.62 -25.09
N TYR A 304 4.71 -4.53 -24.38
CA TYR A 304 4.78 -4.50 -22.92
C TYR A 304 5.73 -3.42 -22.39
N ILE A 305 6.81 -3.10 -23.12
CA ILE A 305 7.65 -1.94 -22.82
C ILE A 305 6.84 -0.65 -22.94
N LEU A 306 6.06 -0.47 -24.01
CA LEU A 306 5.19 0.68 -24.16
C LEU A 306 4.10 0.73 -23.08
N LEU A 307 3.54 -0.42 -22.72
CA LEU A 307 2.55 -0.52 -21.65
C LEU A 307 3.16 -0.16 -20.29
N TYR A 308 4.39 -0.58 -20.00
CA TYR A 308 5.12 -0.18 -18.80
C TYR A 308 5.23 1.34 -18.68
N PHE A 309 5.67 2.03 -19.74
CA PHE A 309 5.76 3.50 -19.72
C PHE A 309 4.38 4.17 -19.61
N LYS A 310 3.35 3.64 -20.28
CA LYS A 310 1.99 4.12 -20.11
C LYS A 310 1.52 4.01 -18.66
N LYS A 311 1.78 2.89 -18.00
CA LYS A 311 1.48 2.69 -16.57
C LYS A 311 2.28 3.66 -15.69
N PHE A 312 3.57 3.86 -15.97
CA PHE A 312 4.44 4.77 -15.24
C PHE A 312 3.87 6.20 -15.24
N PHE A 313 3.51 6.68 -16.41
CA PHE A 313 2.91 8.02 -16.53
C PHE A 313 1.49 8.09 -15.97
N SER A 314 0.67 7.05 -16.15
CA SER A 314 -0.65 6.99 -15.55
C SER A 314 -0.59 6.98 -14.02
N PHE A 315 0.34 6.26 -13.44
CA PHE A 315 0.51 6.24 -11.99
C PHE A 315 0.93 7.61 -11.43
N MET A 316 1.77 8.33 -12.17
CA MET A 316 2.17 9.70 -11.82
C MET A 316 1.01 10.69 -12.01
N PHE A 317 0.31 10.62 -13.12
CA PHE A 317 -0.77 11.54 -13.51
C PHE A 317 -2.15 10.88 -13.33
N LEU A 318 -2.71 10.35 -14.39
CA LEU A 318 -3.96 9.58 -14.44
C LEU A 318 -4.10 8.89 -15.81
N ASP A 319 -4.94 7.86 -15.89
CA ASP A 319 -5.36 7.25 -17.17
C ASP A 319 -6.76 7.73 -17.53
N ILE A 320 -6.89 8.54 -18.57
CA ILE A 320 -8.16 9.09 -19.04
C ILE A 320 -9.13 7.98 -19.49
N ASN A 321 -8.59 6.83 -19.91
CA ASN A 321 -9.36 5.68 -20.38
C ASN A 321 -9.51 4.58 -19.32
N SER A 322 -9.40 4.93 -18.05
CA SER A 322 -9.49 3.98 -16.95
C SER A 322 -10.80 3.19 -16.94
N SER A 323 -10.71 1.94 -16.49
CA SER A 323 -11.88 1.08 -16.23
C SER A 323 -12.60 1.43 -14.92
N TYR A 324 -12.12 2.41 -14.17
CA TYR A 324 -12.63 2.79 -12.84
C TYR A 324 -13.30 4.16 -12.88
N PRO A 325 -14.51 4.31 -13.44
CA PRO A 325 -15.14 5.61 -13.69
C PRO A 325 -15.39 6.41 -12.40
N ASN A 326 -15.58 5.76 -11.25
CA ASN A 326 -15.81 6.43 -9.97
C ASN A 326 -14.63 7.27 -9.48
N TYR A 327 -13.41 7.00 -9.98
CA TYR A 327 -12.21 7.80 -9.68
C TYR A 327 -12.02 8.99 -10.61
N TYR A 328 -12.89 9.18 -11.63
CA TYR A 328 -12.74 10.17 -12.69
C TYR A 328 -13.81 11.27 -12.65
N SER A 329 -14.22 11.66 -11.45
CA SER A 329 -14.99 12.91 -11.26
C SER A 329 -14.06 14.14 -11.34
N PRO A 330 -14.54 15.31 -11.72
CA PRO A 330 -13.76 16.55 -11.68
C PRO A 330 -13.16 16.85 -10.31
N PHE A 331 -13.86 16.48 -9.24
CA PHE A 331 -13.40 16.65 -7.85
C PHE A 331 -12.15 15.81 -7.53
N HIS A 332 -11.88 14.75 -8.28
CA HIS A 332 -10.67 13.97 -8.15
C HIS A 332 -9.62 14.33 -9.20
N ILE A 333 -10.04 14.49 -10.47
CA ILE A 333 -9.14 14.76 -11.60
C ILE A 333 -8.37 16.06 -11.38
N ILE A 334 -9.03 17.15 -11.01
CA ILE A 334 -8.41 18.47 -10.86
C ILE A 334 -7.34 18.47 -9.77
N PRO A 335 -7.62 18.05 -8.51
CA PRO A 335 -6.59 17.97 -7.47
C PRO A 335 -5.45 17.01 -7.82
N LYS A 336 -5.75 15.89 -8.50
CA LYS A 336 -4.73 14.92 -8.90
C LYS A 336 -3.80 15.48 -9.97
N LEU A 337 -4.31 16.13 -11.00
CA LEU A 337 -3.49 16.76 -12.04
C LEU A 337 -2.64 17.90 -11.47
N PHE A 338 -3.24 18.77 -10.66
CA PHE A 338 -2.50 19.83 -9.97
C PHE A 338 -1.34 19.24 -9.16
N LEU A 339 -1.62 18.25 -8.31
CA LEU A 339 -0.59 17.58 -7.51
C LEU A 339 0.49 16.92 -8.39
N SER A 340 0.11 16.29 -9.50
CA SER A 340 1.04 15.59 -10.38
C SER A 340 1.99 16.55 -11.10
N ILE A 341 1.46 17.66 -11.62
CA ILE A 341 2.26 18.71 -12.30
C ILE A 341 3.23 19.33 -11.30
N THR A 342 2.75 19.74 -10.13
CA THR A 342 3.59 20.35 -9.09
C THR A 342 4.63 19.36 -8.55
N THR A 343 4.28 18.08 -8.40
CA THR A 343 5.24 17.01 -8.05
C THR A 343 6.35 16.88 -9.09
N LEU A 344 6.01 16.88 -10.39
CA LEU A 344 7.01 16.78 -11.47
C LEU A 344 8.00 17.96 -11.43
N ILE A 345 7.49 19.17 -11.25
CA ILE A 345 8.35 20.37 -11.12
C ILE A 345 9.23 20.23 -9.87
N GLY A 346 8.65 19.83 -8.73
CA GLY A 346 9.40 19.62 -7.49
C GLY A 346 10.48 18.53 -7.61
N LEU A 347 10.22 17.45 -8.37
CA LEU A 347 11.23 16.45 -8.72
C LEU A 347 12.42 17.06 -9.46
N ILE A 348 12.15 17.83 -10.51
CA ILE A 348 13.20 18.47 -11.31
C ILE A 348 14.04 19.42 -10.43
N LEU A 349 13.38 20.23 -9.60
CA LEU A 349 14.05 21.16 -8.70
C LEU A 349 14.88 20.43 -7.64
N SER A 350 14.38 19.32 -7.06
CA SER A 350 15.10 18.56 -6.04
C SER A 350 16.45 18.05 -6.54
N PHE A 351 16.50 17.51 -7.75
CA PHE A 351 17.74 17.03 -8.35
C PHE A 351 18.68 18.18 -8.76
N ARG A 352 18.13 19.27 -9.28
CA ARG A 352 18.91 20.45 -9.67
C ARG A 352 19.63 21.10 -8.49
N PHE A 353 18.98 21.20 -7.34
CA PHE A 353 19.54 21.84 -6.15
C PHE A 353 20.28 20.87 -5.21
N LYS A 354 20.42 19.59 -5.56
CA LYS A 354 21.15 18.53 -4.83
C LYS A 354 20.75 18.45 -3.35
N LEU A 355 19.47 18.54 -3.06
CA LEU A 355 18.91 18.51 -1.71
C LEU A 355 18.91 17.07 -1.16
N ASN A 356 19.97 16.64 -0.49
CA ASN A 356 20.25 15.24 -0.16
C ASN A 356 19.06 14.41 0.34
N ILE A 357 18.35 14.86 1.36
CA ILE A 357 17.24 14.07 1.94
C ILE A 357 15.99 14.10 1.04
N ILE A 358 15.79 15.19 0.31
CA ILE A 358 14.69 15.34 -0.63
C ILE A 358 14.93 14.50 -1.87
N ASN A 359 16.20 14.41 -2.30
CA ASN A 359 16.58 13.50 -3.39
C ASN A 359 16.29 12.04 -3.02
N TYR A 360 16.49 11.64 -1.73
CA TYR A 360 16.06 10.31 -1.27
C TYR A 360 14.54 10.13 -1.42
N VAL A 361 13.74 11.11 -0.97
CA VAL A 361 12.28 11.08 -1.10
C VAL A 361 11.86 11.04 -2.57
N ALA A 362 12.52 11.81 -3.43
CA ALA A 362 12.29 11.84 -4.87
C ALA A 362 12.63 10.49 -5.54
N LEU A 363 13.78 9.90 -5.20
CA LEU A 363 14.19 8.57 -5.69
C LEU A 363 13.24 7.49 -5.20
N PHE A 364 12.79 7.56 -3.95
CA PHE A 364 11.79 6.65 -3.39
C PHE A 364 10.48 6.72 -4.20
N TYR A 365 10.02 7.92 -4.55
CA TYR A 365 8.83 8.13 -5.38
C TYR A 365 8.99 7.48 -6.76
N ILE A 366 10.08 7.78 -7.47
CA ILE A 366 10.35 7.24 -8.80
C ILE A 366 10.49 5.71 -8.75
N ALA A 367 11.22 5.18 -7.78
CA ALA A 367 11.42 3.74 -7.62
C ALA A 367 10.09 3.00 -7.35
N ASN A 368 9.20 3.61 -6.56
CA ASN A 368 7.89 3.07 -6.27
C ASN A 368 7.02 2.99 -7.53
N ILE A 369 6.91 4.09 -8.27
CA ILE A 369 6.18 4.12 -9.54
C ILE A 369 6.78 3.12 -10.53
N GLY A 370 8.10 3.10 -10.66
CA GLY A 370 8.81 2.15 -11.53
C GLY A 370 8.50 0.70 -11.19
N LEU A 371 8.55 0.34 -9.90
CA LEU A 371 8.24 -1.01 -9.45
C LEU A 371 6.78 -1.41 -9.74
N PHE A 372 5.82 -0.54 -9.38
CA PHE A 372 4.41 -0.84 -9.64
C PHE A 372 4.06 -0.93 -11.11
N SER A 373 4.75 -0.20 -11.98
CA SER A 373 4.50 -0.19 -13.43
C SER A 373 4.80 -1.51 -14.11
N PHE A 374 5.59 -2.40 -13.50
CA PHE A 374 5.75 -3.78 -13.99
C PHE A 374 4.48 -4.61 -13.83
N PHE A 375 3.66 -4.28 -12.84
CA PHE A 375 2.52 -5.06 -12.41
C PHE A 375 1.20 -4.40 -12.80
N PHE A 376 0.15 -4.83 -12.16
CA PHE A 376 -1.18 -4.24 -12.24
C PHE A 376 -1.24 -2.98 -11.38
N ILE A 377 -1.73 -1.87 -11.94
CA ILE A 377 -1.89 -0.60 -11.22
C ILE A 377 -3.36 -0.22 -11.05
N LEU A 378 -3.63 0.44 -9.93
CA LEU A 378 -4.94 1.00 -9.58
C LEU A 378 -4.77 2.44 -9.10
N PRO A 379 -5.77 3.32 -9.32
CA PRO A 379 -5.72 4.70 -8.84
C PRO A 379 -5.42 4.80 -7.34
N ARG A 380 -6.00 3.93 -6.53
CA ARG A 380 -5.81 3.88 -5.07
C ARG A 380 -4.38 3.55 -4.63
N TYR A 381 -3.57 2.91 -5.47
CA TYR A 381 -2.18 2.60 -5.10
C TYR A 381 -1.31 3.84 -5.01
N SER A 382 -1.64 4.91 -5.74
CA SER A 382 -0.93 6.18 -5.64
C SER A 382 -1.15 6.91 -4.30
N LEU A 383 -2.17 6.54 -3.52
CA LEU A 383 -2.46 7.16 -2.22
C LEU A 383 -1.34 6.97 -1.20
N SER A 384 -0.65 5.83 -1.21
CA SER A 384 0.49 5.62 -0.33
C SER A 384 1.63 6.61 -0.59
N LEU A 385 1.70 7.17 -1.79
CA LEU A 385 2.69 8.16 -2.20
C LEU A 385 2.21 9.61 -2.05
N LEU A 386 0.96 9.84 -1.63
CA LEU A 386 0.39 11.18 -1.50
C LEU A 386 1.25 12.10 -0.63
N LEU A 387 1.76 11.59 0.51
CA LEU A 387 2.67 12.33 1.38
C LEU A 387 3.90 12.84 0.62
N ILE A 388 4.53 11.97 -0.16
CA ILE A 388 5.74 12.27 -0.93
C ILE A 388 5.43 13.27 -2.04
N GLN A 389 4.31 13.09 -2.74
CA GLN A 389 3.87 14.05 -3.77
C GLN A 389 3.67 15.44 -3.19
N VAL A 390 3.04 15.55 -2.01
CA VAL A 390 2.85 16.85 -1.35
C VAL A 390 4.20 17.45 -0.93
N ILE A 391 5.14 16.66 -0.36
CA ILE A 391 6.49 17.15 -0.03
C ILE A 391 7.14 17.77 -1.27
N LEU A 392 7.15 17.04 -2.39
CA LEU A 392 7.78 17.51 -3.62
C LEU A 392 7.08 18.76 -4.18
N SER A 393 5.75 18.81 -4.10
CA SER A 393 4.96 19.96 -4.57
C SER A 393 5.18 21.23 -3.76
N LEU A 394 5.47 21.12 -2.47
CA LEU A 394 5.69 22.27 -1.58
C LEU A 394 7.04 22.96 -1.81
N PHE A 395 7.91 22.44 -2.67
CA PHE A 395 9.16 23.11 -3.08
C PHE A 395 8.97 24.22 -4.11
N LEU A 396 7.77 24.40 -4.61
CA LEU A 396 7.39 25.50 -5.49
C LEU A 396 7.09 26.78 -4.72
#